data_21c2df5d7fd019ddf02e36f08293c973
#
_entry.id   21c2df5d7fd019ddf02e36f08293c973
#
_cell.length_a   1.000
_cell.length_b   1.000
_cell.length_c   1.000
_cell.angle_alpha   90.00
_cell.angle_beta   90.00
_cell.angle_gamma   90.00
#
_symmetry.space_group_name_H-M   'P 1'
#
loop_
_entity.id
_entity.type
_entity.pdbx_description
1 polymer ?
#
loop_
_entity_poly.entity_id
_entity_poly.type
_entity_poly.pdbx_seq_one_letter_code
_entity_poly.pdbx_strand_id
1 'polypeptide(L)'
;MLSRLCIERQIPLVNIVRKPDQEAMLRAAGAVHVCNSSSSGFMAELIDALKATGATLAFDAIGGGRLASQILTAMEAAASAAAGGYSRYGSAVHKQVYIYGSLDRGPTELTRSYGMAWGIGGWLLTPFLQKAGLERVAQLRDQVAAGLTTTFACSYTAQVSLPGALSLDAIADYGRQATGSKYVIIPSLPA
;
A
#
# COMPACT_ATOMS: atom_id res chain seq x y z
N MET A 1 1.78 -3.92 8.88
CA MET A 1 3.20 -4.29 8.76
C MET A 1 4.03 -3.18 8.13
N LEU A 2 3.83 -2.78 6.86
CA LEU A 2 4.63 -1.73 6.22
C LEU A 2 4.67 -0.42 7.02
N SER A 3 3.53 0.06 7.50
CA SER A 3 3.47 1.30 8.31
C SER A 3 4.31 1.19 9.59
N ARG A 4 4.24 0.05 10.31
CA ARG A 4 5.09 -0.18 11.50
C ARG A 4 6.57 -0.21 11.16
N LEU A 5 6.95 -0.84 10.06
CA LEU A 5 8.34 -0.86 9.59
C LEU A 5 8.84 0.54 9.24
N CYS A 6 8.02 1.34 8.55
CA CYS A 6 8.39 2.70 8.20
C CYS A 6 8.52 3.60 9.44
N ILE A 7 7.62 3.45 10.43
CA ILE A 7 7.69 4.18 11.70
C ILE A 7 8.98 3.79 12.45
N GLU A 8 9.25 2.50 12.61
CA GLU A 8 10.47 1.99 13.26
C GLU A 8 11.75 2.53 12.62
N ARG A 9 11.75 2.65 11.30
CA ARG A 9 12.91 3.10 10.53
C ARG A 9 12.92 4.59 10.20
N GLN A 10 11.94 5.32 10.72
CA GLN A 10 11.79 6.76 10.45
C GLN A 10 11.72 7.09 8.94
N ILE A 11 11.13 6.17 8.15
CA ILE A 11 10.88 6.37 6.73
C ILE A 11 9.54 7.11 6.57
N PRO A 12 9.52 8.30 5.97
CA PRO A 12 8.28 9.00 5.70
C PRO A 12 7.35 8.17 4.82
N LEU A 13 6.11 7.99 5.26
CA LEU A 13 5.12 7.17 4.54
C LEU A 13 3.78 7.88 4.49
N VAL A 14 3.18 7.94 3.30
CA VAL A 14 1.79 8.33 3.10
C VAL A 14 0.96 7.06 2.92
N ASN A 15 -0.02 6.86 3.79
CA ASN A 15 -0.96 5.76 3.69
C ASN A 15 -2.23 6.23 2.98
N ILE A 16 -2.69 5.48 1.99
CA ILE A 16 -3.97 5.73 1.32
C ILE A 16 -4.94 4.64 1.73
N VAL A 17 -6.10 5.05 2.23
CA VAL A 17 -7.18 4.16 2.67
C VAL A 17 -8.50 4.56 2.02
N ARG A 18 -9.52 3.71 2.13
CA ARG A 18 -10.85 3.98 1.57
C ARG A 18 -11.93 4.16 2.64
N LYS A 19 -11.70 3.67 3.85
CA LYS A 19 -12.70 3.67 4.93
C LYS A 19 -12.19 4.44 6.14
N PRO A 20 -13.07 5.16 6.87
CA PRO A 20 -12.71 5.86 8.10
C PRO A 20 -12.11 4.95 9.17
N ASP A 21 -12.61 3.72 9.31
CA ASP A 21 -12.08 2.76 10.30
C ASP A 21 -10.63 2.39 10.01
N GLN A 22 -10.25 2.29 8.73
CA GLN A 22 -8.86 2.04 8.32
C GLN A 22 -7.97 3.23 8.66
N GLU A 23 -8.47 4.44 8.47
CA GLU A 23 -7.77 5.67 8.83
C GLU A 23 -7.55 5.73 10.35
N ALA A 24 -8.59 5.52 11.16
CA ALA A 24 -8.51 5.51 12.61
C ALA A 24 -7.50 4.46 13.11
N MET A 25 -7.52 3.26 12.55
CA MET A 25 -6.59 2.17 12.89
C MET A 25 -5.12 2.54 12.59
N LEU A 26 -4.85 3.18 11.44
CA LEU A 26 -3.50 3.57 11.08
C LEU A 26 -2.98 4.71 11.92
N ARG A 27 -3.84 5.72 12.21
CA ARG A 27 -3.50 6.83 13.10
C ARG A 27 -3.22 6.34 14.54
N ALA A 28 -4.04 5.44 15.06
CA ALA A 28 -3.81 4.80 16.36
C ALA A 28 -2.49 4.00 16.40
N ALA A 29 -2.05 3.45 15.26
CA ALA A 29 -0.76 2.79 15.13
C ALA A 29 0.44 3.75 14.93
N GLY A 30 0.22 5.07 14.98
CA GLY A 30 1.26 6.09 14.87
C GLY A 30 1.53 6.61 13.45
N ALA A 31 0.69 6.28 12.45
CA ALA A 31 0.85 6.82 11.11
C ALA A 31 0.50 8.32 11.08
N VAL A 32 1.42 9.14 10.59
CA VAL A 32 1.27 10.60 10.51
C VAL A 32 0.41 11.00 9.32
N HIS A 33 0.75 10.51 8.13
CA HIS A 33 0.05 10.84 6.89
C HIS A 33 -0.87 9.69 6.48
N VAL A 34 -2.18 9.93 6.61
CA VAL A 34 -3.23 8.97 6.19
C VAL A 34 -4.27 9.76 5.41
N CYS A 35 -4.43 9.44 4.14
CA CYS A 35 -5.36 10.08 3.21
C CYS A 35 -6.50 9.12 2.85
N ASN A 36 -7.75 9.55 2.98
CA ASN A 36 -8.90 8.75 2.64
C ASN A 36 -9.36 9.02 1.20
N SER A 37 -9.19 8.04 0.32
CA SER A 37 -9.53 8.16 -1.11
C SER A 37 -11.02 8.34 -1.41
N SER A 38 -11.90 8.14 -0.42
CA SER A 38 -13.34 8.40 -0.53
C SER A 38 -13.72 9.82 -0.07
N SER A 39 -12.79 10.58 0.49
CA SER A 39 -13.02 11.97 0.91
C SER A 39 -13.04 12.91 -0.30
N SER A 40 -13.90 13.92 -0.26
CA SER A 40 -13.90 15.01 -1.25
C SER A 40 -12.59 15.83 -1.24
N GLY A 41 -11.89 15.87 -0.10
CA GLY A 41 -10.59 16.54 0.09
C GLY A 41 -9.38 15.68 -0.30
N PHE A 42 -9.56 14.44 -0.72
CA PHE A 42 -8.50 13.46 -0.91
C PHE A 42 -7.28 13.98 -1.71
N MET A 43 -7.51 14.62 -2.85
CA MET A 43 -6.39 15.09 -3.68
C MET A 43 -5.57 16.20 -3.02
N ALA A 44 -6.22 17.12 -2.32
CA ALA A 44 -5.53 18.19 -1.58
C ALA A 44 -4.71 17.61 -0.43
N GLU A 45 -5.32 16.74 0.38
CA GLU A 45 -4.65 16.05 1.49
C GLU A 45 -3.45 15.22 1.00
N LEU A 46 -3.60 14.50 -0.13
CA LEU A 46 -2.53 13.70 -0.71
C LEU A 46 -1.36 14.56 -1.20
N ILE A 47 -1.66 15.67 -1.88
CA ILE A 47 -0.62 16.62 -2.33
C ILE A 47 0.15 17.20 -1.15
N ASP A 48 -0.54 17.61 -0.08
CA ASP A 48 0.12 18.18 1.11
C ASP A 48 0.95 17.13 1.86
N ALA A 49 0.46 15.90 1.98
CA ALA A 49 1.22 14.79 2.53
C ALA A 49 2.47 14.47 1.69
N LEU A 50 2.37 14.53 0.36
CA LEU A 50 3.51 14.29 -0.54
C LEU A 50 4.52 15.46 -0.51
N LYS A 51 4.08 16.70 -0.34
CA LYS A 51 5.00 17.83 -0.09
C LYS A 51 5.77 17.65 1.21
N ALA A 52 5.09 17.19 2.27
CA ALA A 52 5.72 16.99 3.58
C ALA A 52 6.72 15.82 3.58
N THR A 53 6.46 14.76 2.80
CA THR A 53 7.28 13.54 2.79
C THR A 53 8.31 13.49 1.67
N GLY A 54 8.11 14.22 0.58
CA GLY A 54 8.91 14.12 -0.63
C GLY A 54 8.80 12.75 -1.33
N ALA A 55 7.76 11.97 -1.05
CA ALA A 55 7.63 10.61 -1.57
C ALA A 55 7.37 10.61 -3.09
N THR A 56 8.20 9.85 -3.82
CA THR A 56 8.15 9.70 -5.29
C THR A 56 7.94 8.25 -5.73
N LEU A 57 7.79 7.35 -4.77
CA LEU A 57 7.56 5.92 -4.99
C LEU A 57 6.25 5.51 -4.31
N ALA A 58 5.39 4.79 -5.02
CA ALA A 58 4.16 4.24 -4.46
C ALA A 58 3.96 2.77 -4.84
N PHE A 59 3.22 2.07 -3.98
CA PHE A 59 2.78 0.69 -4.18
C PHE A 59 1.26 0.63 -4.14
N ASP A 60 0.65 0.19 -5.23
CA ASP A 60 -0.79 0.09 -5.40
C ASP A 60 -1.25 -1.36 -5.37
N ALA A 61 -2.10 -1.69 -4.38
CA ALA A 61 -2.74 -2.99 -4.23
C ALA A 61 -4.05 -3.11 -5.02
N ILE A 62 -4.61 -1.98 -5.46
CA ILE A 62 -5.92 -1.94 -6.12
C ILE A 62 -5.78 -2.33 -7.58
N GLY A 63 -4.89 -1.69 -8.31
CA GLY A 63 -4.54 -1.96 -9.71
C GLY A 63 -5.46 -1.29 -10.71
N GLY A 64 -6.78 -1.51 -10.64
CA GLY A 64 -7.75 -0.88 -11.52
C GLY A 64 -8.16 0.52 -11.10
N GLY A 65 -8.96 1.19 -11.95
CA GLY A 65 -9.49 2.52 -11.72
C GLY A 65 -8.44 3.63 -11.86
N ARG A 66 -8.61 4.70 -11.09
CA ARG A 66 -7.88 5.97 -11.25
C ARG A 66 -6.81 6.23 -10.19
N LEU A 67 -6.67 5.35 -9.19
CA LEU A 67 -5.82 5.62 -8.03
C LEU A 67 -4.35 5.85 -8.42
N ALA A 68 -3.77 5.01 -9.25
CA ALA A 68 -2.39 5.16 -9.72
C ALA A 68 -2.16 6.51 -10.43
N SER A 69 -3.12 6.93 -11.27
CA SER A 69 -3.08 8.24 -11.92
C SER A 69 -3.20 9.40 -10.94
N GLN A 70 -4.06 9.29 -9.93
CA GLN A 70 -4.22 10.29 -8.88
C GLN A 70 -2.94 10.45 -8.05
N ILE A 71 -2.29 9.34 -7.71
CA ILE A 71 -1.01 9.35 -6.99
C ILE A 71 0.07 10.07 -7.82
N LEU A 72 0.22 9.72 -9.10
CA LEU A 72 1.19 10.39 -9.98
C LEU A 72 0.90 11.89 -10.15
N THR A 73 -0.38 12.26 -10.28
CA THR A 73 -0.80 13.67 -10.36
C THR A 73 -0.44 14.43 -9.08
N ALA A 74 -0.69 13.85 -7.92
CA ALA A 74 -0.35 14.45 -6.63
C ALA A 74 1.17 14.56 -6.41
N MET A 75 1.95 13.54 -6.81
CA MET A 75 3.41 13.57 -6.79
C MET A 75 3.96 14.68 -7.70
N GLU A 76 3.40 14.85 -8.91
CA GLU A 76 3.80 15.94 -9.81
C GLU A 76 3.48 17.30 -9.24
N ALA A 77 2.28 17.48 -8.67
CA ALA A 77 1.90 18.75 -8.04
C ALA A 77 2.84 19.11 -6.87
N ALA A 78 3.21 18.13 -6.05
CA ALA A 78 4.15 18.32 -4.95
C ALA A 78 5.56 18.68 -5.47
N ALA A 79 6.07 17.96 -6.47
CA ALA A 79 7.39 18.18 -7.04
C ALA A 79 7.49 19.53 -7.78
N SER A 80 6.46 19.91 -8.55
CA SER A 80 6.40 21.19 -9.25
C SER A 80 6.34 22.37 -8.29
N ALA A 81 5.60 22.24 -7.17
CA ALA A 81 5.57 23.27 -6.14
C ALA A 81 6.95 23.49 -5.49
N ALA A 82 7.73 22.44 -5.31
CA ALA A 82 9.09 22.51 -4.76
C ALA A 82 10.10 23.12 -5.75
N ALA A 83 9.89 22.95 -7.06
CA ALA A 83 10.80 23.45 -8.10
C ALA A 83 10.72 24.98 -8.33
N GLY A 84 9.64 25.64 -7.90
CA GLY A 84 9.49 27.10 -7.91
C GLY A 84 9.43 27.79 -9.27
N GLY A 85 9.33 27.04 -10.40
CA GLY A 85 9.32 27.59 -11.76
C GLY A 85 8.42 26.83 -12.71
N TYR A 86 7.97 27.51 -13.76
CA TYR A 86 7.21 26.89 -14.85
C TYR A 86 8.10 25.98 -15.70
N SER A 87 7.66 24.73 -15.89
CA SER A 87 8.25 23.81 -16.85
C SER A 87 7.18 23.27 -17.79
N ARG A 88 7.42 23.37 -19.11
CA ARG A 88 6.52 22.85 -20.15
C ARG A 88 6.31 21.32 -20.03
N TYR A 89 7.32 20.61 -19.53
CA TYR A 89 7.34 19.15 -19.46
C TYR A 89 7.10 18.62 -18.04
N GLY A 90 6.78 19.50 -17.11
CA GLY A 90 6.63 19.17 -15.68
C GLY A 90 7.96 19.09 -14.95
N SER A 91 7.94 18.52 -13.75
CA SER A 91 9.12 18.35 -12.92
C SER A 91 10.09 17.31 -13.51
N ALA A 92 11.38 17.47 -13.24
CA ALA A 92 12.42 16.48 -13.59
C ALA A 92 12.48 15.31 -12.62
N VAL A 93 11.71 15.37 -11.53
CA VAL A 93 11.65 14.32 -10.50
C VAL A 93 10.93 13.09 -11.04
N HIS A 94 11.61 11.94 -11.07
CA HIS A 94 10.97 10.69 -11.49
C HIS A 94 9.97 10.19 -10.43
N LYS A 95 8.76 9.89 -10.87
CA LYS A 95 7.67 9.35 -10.04
C LYS A 95 7.35 7.93 -10.47
N GLN A 96 7.26 7.01 -9.52
CA GLN A 96 7.03 5.60 -9.83
C GLN A 96 5.85 5.05 -9.02
N VAL A 97 4.91 4.40 -9.70
CA VAL A 97 3.87 3.56 -9.07
C VAL A 97 4.10 2.12 -9.48
N TYR A 98 4.18 1.24 -8.49
CA TYR A 98 4.19 -0.21 -8.68
C TYR A 98 2.84 -0.80 -8.32
N ILE A 99 2.19 -1.46 -9.28
CA ILE A 99 0.98 -2.26 -9.06
C ILE A 99 1.41 -3.66 -8.65
N TYR A 100 1.04 -4.08 -7.43
CA TYR A 100 1.36 -5.40 -6.89
C TYR A 100 0.13 -6.23 -6.53
N GLY A 101 -1.07 -5.68 -6.71
CA GLY A 101 -2.35 -6.33 -6.46
C GLY A 101 -3.35 -6.05 -7.56
N SER A 102 -4.48 -6.74 -7.50
CA SER A 102 -5.60 -6.63 -8.43
C SER A 102 -6.94 -6.75 -7.70
N LEU A 103 -7.11 -5.96 -6.63
CA LEU A 103 -8.38 -5.89 -5.91
C LEU A 103 -9.50 -5.32 -6.79
N ASP A 104 -9.16 -4.40 -7.68
CA ASP A 104 -9.98 -3.99 -8.82
C ASP A 104 -9.39 -4.59 -10.10
N ARG A 105 -10.19 -5.36 -10.82
CA ARG A 105 -9.81 -6.01 -12.09
C ARG A 105 -10.18 -5.20 -13.33
N GLY A 106 -10.73 -4.00 -13.12
CA GLY A 106 -11.01 -3.06 -14.21
C GLY A 106 -9.73 -2.48 -14.81
N PRO A 107 -9.84 -1.73 -15.90
CA PRO A 107 -8.70 -1.08 -16.52
C PRO A 107 -8.05 -0.04 -15.58
N THR A 108 -6.73 0.12 -15.67
CA THR A 108 -6.01 1.23 -15.03
C THR A 108 -6.12 2.47 -15.91
N GLU A 109 -6.77 3.51 -15.41
CA GLU A 109 -7.03 4.74 -16.16
C GLU A 109 -5.92 5.77 -15.91
N LEU A 110 -5.34 6.32 -16.99
CA LEU A 110 -4.25 7.29 -16.94
C LEU A 110 -4.67 8.61 -17.59
N THR A 111 -4.58 9.72 -16.85
CA THR A 111 -4.84 11.08 -17.37
C THR A 111 -3.63 11.71 -18.03
N ARG A 112 -2.42 11.22 -17.71
CA ARG A 112 -1.12 11.71 -18.17
C ARG A 112 -0.84 13.18 -17.82
N SER A 113 -1.45 13.70 -16.76
CA SER A 113 -1.29 15.09 -16.26
C SER A 113 -0.22 15.20 -15.16
N TYR A 114 0.87 14.44 -15.27
CA TYR A 114 1.92 14.33 -14.25
C TYR A 114 3.34 14.51 -14.83
N GLY A 115 3.48 15.43 -15.79
CA GLY A 115 4.76 15.69 -16.44
C GLY A 115 5.23 14.53 -17.32
N MET A 116 6.53 14.47 -17.59
CA MET A 116 7.13 13.45 -18.47
C MET A 116 8.08 12.48 -17.76
N ALA A 117 8.42 12.73 -16.47
CA ALA A 117 9.31 11.88 -15.68
C ALA A 117 8.51 10.96 -14.74
N TRP A 118 7.91 9.89 -15.29
CA TRP A 118 7.11 8.94 -14.50
C TRP A 118 7.12 7.53 -15.09
N GLY A 119 6.73 6.56 -14.25
CA GLY A 119 6.53 5.17 -14.64
C GLY A 119 5.41 4.51 -13.86
N ILE A 120 4.76 3.55 -14.50
CA ILE A 120 3.90 2.56 -13.88
C ILE A 120 4.44 1.19 -14.26
N GLY A 121 4.54 0.28 -13.30
CA GLY A 121 5.00 -1.07 -13.54
C GLY A 121 4.34 -2.09 -12.64
N GLY A 122 4.29 -3.34 -13.07
CA GLY A 122 3.94 -4.45 -12.21
C GLY A 122 5.07 -4.75 -11.22
N TRP A 123 4.73 -5.20 -10.01
CA TRP A 123 5.69 -5.68 -9.03
C TRP A 123 5.28 -7.06 -8.52
N LEU A 124 6.22 -7.99 -8.55
CA LEU A 124 6.03 -9.33 -8.03
C LEU A 124 7.23 -9.74 -7.17
N LEU A 125 6.96 -10.38 -6.04
CA LEU A 125 7.98 -10.77 -5.07
C LEU A 125 9.04 -11.70 -5.66
N THR A 126 8.65 -12.74 -6.41
CA THR A 126 9.57 -13.74 -6.92
C THR A 126 10.65 -13.16 -7.84
N PRO A 127 10.33 -12.40 -8.91
CA PRO A 127 11.34 -11.73 -9.73
C PRO A 127 12.19 -10.73 -8.95
N PHE A 128 11.58 -10.04 -7.96
CA PHE A 128 12.34 -9.14 -7.09
C PHE A 128 13.40 -9.89 -6.28
N LEU A 129 13.06 -11.02 -5.66
CA LEU A 129 14.01 -11.81 -4.87
C LEU A 129 15.13 -12.40 -5.76
N GLN A 130 14.80 -12.85 -6.98
CA GLN A 130 15.80 -13.31 -7.95
C GLN A 130 16.82 -12.21 -8.30
N LYS A 131 16.32 -10.98 -8.54
CA LYS A 131 17.16 -9.82 -8.84
C LYS A 131 17.99 -9.36 -7.62
N ALA A 132 17.43 -9.45 -6.42
CA ALA A 132 18.09 -9.05 -5.18
C ALA A 132 19.30 -9.93 -4.82
N GLY A 133 19.30 -11.21 -5.24
CA GLY A 133 20.35 -12.17 -4.96
C GLY A 133 20.24 -12.83 -3.59
N LEU A 134 20.92 -13.95 -3.41
CA LEU A 134 20.78 -14.82 -2.23
C LEU A 134 21.15 -14.12 -0.91
N GLU A 135 22.22 -13.34 -0.89
CA GLU A 135 22.65 -12.63 0.31
C GLU A 135 21.58 -11.64 0.80
N ARG A 136 21.03 -10.83 -0.12
CA ARG A 136 19.98 -9.88 0.22
C ARG A 136 18.70 -10.58 0.65
N VAL A 137 18.36 -11.70 0.03
CA VAL A 137 17.22 -12.54 0.42
C VAL A 137 17.39 -13.10 1.83
N ALA A 138 18.60 -13.57 2.21
CA ALA A 138 18.89 -14.01 3.56
C ALA A 138 18.70 -12.87 4.58
N GLN A 139 19.27 -11.70 4.33
CA GLN A 139 19.09 -10.52 5.19
C GLN A 139 17.61 -10.14 5.37
N LEU A 140 16.81 -10.18 4.30
CA LEU A 140 15.37 -9.89 4.39
C LEU A 140 14.61 -10.93 5.23
N ARG A 141 14.97 -12.21 5.12
CA ARG A 141 14.40 -13.29 5.93
C ARG A 141 14.74 -13.13 7.41
N ASP A 142 16.00 -12.86 7.72
CA ASP A 142 16.45 -12.64 9.09
C ASP A 142 15.75 -11.45 9.72
N GLN A 143 15.56 -10.37 8.97
CA GLN A 143 14.80 -9.20 9.40
C GLN A 143 13.33 -9.52 9.69
N VAL A 144 12.68 -10.31 8.83
CA VAL A 144 11.31 -10.74 9.06
C VAL A 144 11.24 -11.65 10.29
N ALA A 145 12.17 -12.61 10.43
CA ALA A 145 12.22 -13.52 11.57
C ALA A 145 12.39 -12.75 12.90
N ALA A 146 13.30 -11.79 12.94
CA ALA A 146 13.52 -10.96 14.14
C ALA A 146 12.29 -10.10 14.52
N GLY A 147 11.48 -9.70 13.55
CA GLY A 147 10.29 -8.85 13.75
C GLY A 147 8.95 -9.59 13.81
N LEU A 148 8.91 -10.93 13.85
CA LEU A 148 7.67 -11.71 13.75
C LEU A 148 6.64 -11.38 14.81
N THR A 149 7.07 -11.10 16.04
CA THR A 149 6.18 -10.79 17.18
C THR A 149 5.95 -9.29 17.38
N THR A 150 6.59 -8.43 16.59
CA THR A 150 6.53 -6.98 16.71
C THR A 150 6.07 -6.34 15.39
N THR A 151 7.00 -5.89 14.57
CA THR A 151 6.73 -5.16 13.31
C THR A 151 5.90 -5.96 12.32
N PHE A 152 6.17 -7.27 12.21
CA PHE A 152 5.43 -8.18 11.32
C PHE A 152 4.34 -8.98 12.03
N ALA A 153 4.10 -8.73 13.32
CA ALA A 153 3.04 -9.40 14.06
C ALA A 153 1.68 -9.28 13.36
N CYS A 154 0.97 -10.40 13.35
CA CYS A 154 -0.35 -10.56 12.74
C CYS A 154 -1.33 -11.09 13.78
N SER A 155 -2.55 -10.59 13.77
CA SER A 155 -3.67 -11.17 14.50
C SER A 155 -4.63 -11.87 13.53
N TYR A 156 -5.32 -12.87 14.04
CA TYR A 156 -6.40 -13.55 13.33
C TYR A 156 -7.72 -13.24 14.00
N THR A 157 -8.77 -13.07 13.21
CA THR A 157 -10.12 -12.81 13.69
C THR A 157 -10.75 -14.07 14.25
N ALA A 158 -10.48 -15.22 13.63
CA ALA A 158 -11.00 -16.51 14.04
C ALA A 158 -10.01 -17.65 13.74
N GLN A 159 -10.12 -18.72 14.53
CA GLN A 159 -9.48 -20.01 14.30
C GLN A 159 -10.57 -21.01 13.95
N VAL A 160 -10.44 -21.70 12.84
CA VAL A 160 -11.47 -22.64 12.36
C VAL A 160 -10.83 -23.96 11.95
N SER A 161 -11.62 -25.04 12.03
CA SER A 161 -11.26 -26.34 11.47
C SER A 161 -11.37 -26.32 9.93
N LEU A 162 -10.89 -27.38 9.25
CA LEU A 162 -11.09 -27.53 7.81
C LEU A 162 -12.57 -27.46 7.40
N PRO A 163 -13.50 -28.24 8.03
CA PRO A 163 -14.92 -28.12 7.74
C PRO A 163 -15.48 -26.73 8.09
N GLY A 164 -15.06 -26.14 9.21
CA GLY A 164 -15.50 -24.80 9.61
C GLY A 164 -15.12 -23.71 8.62
N ALA A 165 -13.98 -23.84 7.94
CA ALA A 165 -13.56 -22.90 6.90
C ALA A 165 -14.45 -22.97 5.65
N LEU A 166 -15.18 -24.06 5.44
CA LEU A 166 -16.10 -24.26 4.32
C LEU A 166 -17.55 -23.88 4.69
N SER A 167 -17.82 -23.39 5.89
CA SER A 167 -19.16 -22.90 6.25
C SER A 167 -19.49 -21.65 5.45
N LEU A 168 -20.77 -21.46 5.14
CA LEU A 168 -21.24 -20.29 4.38
C LEU A 168 -20.90 -18.97 5.06
N ASP A 169 -20.96 -18.92 6.39
CA ASP A 169 -20.66 -17.74 7.18
C ASP A 169 -19.16 -17.40 7.10
N ALA A 170 -18.27 -18.39 7.24
CA ALA A 170 -16.84 -18.20 7.10
C ALA A 170 -16.48 -17.71 5.68
N ILE A 171 -17.06 -18.38 4.65
CA ILE A 171 -16.85 -17.99 3.24
C ILE A 171 -17.34 -16.56 2.99
N ALA A 172 -18.52 -16.20 3.50
CA ALA A 172 -19.07 -14.86 3.36
C ALA A 172 -18.20 -13.79 4.03
N ASP A 173 -17.55 -14.12 5.15
CA ASP A 173 -16.68 -13.18 5.87
C ASP A 173 -15.33 -12.99 5.19
N TYR A 174 -14.53 -14.04 5.01
CA TYR A 174 -13.21 -13.89 4.39
C TYR A 174 -13.28 -13.62 2.88
N GLY A 175 -14.38 -13.99 2.21
CA GLY A 175 -14.62 -13.69 0.80
C GLY A 175 -14.83 -12.21 0.51
N ARG A 176 -15.16 -11.39 1.53
CA ARG A 176 -15.26 -9.93 1.39
C ARG A 176 -13.91 -9.25 1.12
N GLN A 177 -12.79 -9.93 1.30
CA GLN A 177 -11.43 -9.40 1.15
C GLN A 177 -11.23 -8.07 1.91
N ALA A 178 -11.88 -7.95 3.07
CA ALA A 178 -11.87 -6.73 3.88
C ALA A 178 -10.65 -6.69 4.82
N THR A 179 -10.12 -5.50 5.05
CA THR A 179 -9.10 -5.29 6.08
C THR A 179 -9.67 -5.64 7.45
N GLY A 180 -8.93 -6.44 8.23
CA GLY A 180 -9.29 -6.79 9.61
C GLY A 180 -10.01 -8.14 9.74
N SER A 181 -10.45 -8.77 8.64
CA SER A 181 -11.01 -10.12 8.67
C SER A 181 -9.99 -11.13 8.16
N LYS A 182 -9.43 -11.93 9.06
CA LYS A 182 -8.37 -12.89 8.75
C LYS A 182 -8.53 -14.16 9.55
N TYR A 183 -8.82 -15.25 8.86
CA TYR A 183 -8.97 -16.57 9.47
C TYR A 183 -7.66 -17.35 9.43
N VAL A 184 -7.43 -18.18 10.44
CA VAL A 184 -6.41 -19.24 10.37
C VAL A 184 -7.12 -20.60 10.44
N ILE A 185 -6.77 -21.45 9.50
CA ILE A 185 -7.28 -22.82 9.47
C ILE A 185 -6.32 -23.69 10.27
N ILE A 186 -6.85 -24.35 11.28
CA ILE A 186 -6.12 -25.32 12.11
C ILE A 186 -6.72 -26.71 11.82
N PRO A 187 -6.06 -27.53 11.00
CA PRO A 187 -6.62 -28.82 10.55
C PRO A 187 -6.90 -29.80 11.68
N SER A 188 -6.22 -29.66 12.83
CA SER A 188 -6.37 -30.53 14.00
C SER A 188 -7.55 -30.14 14.91
N LEU A 189 -8.22 -29.00 14.63
CA LEU A 189 -9.44 -28.67 15.39
C LEU A 189 -10.58 -29.61 14.97
N PRO A 190 -11.41 -30.05 15.96
CA PRO A 190 -12.61 -30.81 15.64
C PRO A 190 -13.57 -30.00 14.76
N ALA A 191 -14.42 -30.74 14.04
CA ALA A 191 -15.43 -30.12 13.14
C ALA A 191 -16.51 -29.38 13.96
#